data_204ca401d13f79daa0233e9a9b0e7781
#
_entry.id   204ca401d13f79daa0233e9a9b0e7781
#
_cell.length_a   1.000
_cell.length_b   1.000
_cell.length_c   1.000
_cell.angle_alpha   90.00
_cell.angle_beta   90.00
_cell.angle_gamma   90.00
#
_symmetry.space_group_name_H-M   'P 1'
#
loop_
_entity.id
_entity.type
_entity.pdbx_description
1 polymer ?
#
loop_
_entity_poly.entity_id
_entity_poly.type
_entity_poly.pdbx_seq_one_letter_code
_entity_poly.pdbx_strand_id
1 'polypeptide(L)'
;DRTYDNAVSLIRCLGADFTEVDIKEAVNVHFRDIGQDPAVHDVTYENGQARERTQILMDIANKEGGMVIGTGDLSELALGWATYNGDHMSMYAVNASVPKTLVRHLVRYYADTCGDEKLGAVLTDVLDTPVSPELLPPEDGKISQKTEDLVGPYELHDFYLYHMLRLSYAPAKVYRLAKQALSLIHISEPTRLL
;
A
#
# COMPACT_ATOMS: atom_id res chain seq x y z
N ASP A 1 -11.25 13.63 4.60
CA ASP A 1 -10.76 12.26 4.84
C ASP A 1 -9.29 12.30 5.25
N ARG A 2 -8.94 11.63 6.37
CA ARG A 2 -7.59 11.68 6.97
C ARG A 2 -6.49 11.32 5.96
N THR A 3 -6.65 10.27 5.17
CA THR A 3 -5.68 9.86 4.17
C THR A 3 -5.50 10.93 3.09
N TYR A 4 -6.58 11.49 2.58
CA TYR A 4 -6.55 12.58 1.61
C TYR A 4 -5.87 13.83 2.18
N ASP A 5 -6.25 14.26 3.38
CA ASP A 5 -5.71 15.46 4.02
C ASP A 5 -4.21 15.31 4.27
N ASN A 6 -3.76 14.12 4.68
CA ASN A 6 -2.35 13.78 4.85
C ASN A 6 -1.59 13.80 3.52
N ALA A 7 -2.15 13.21 2.46
CA ALA A 7 -1.53 13.20 1.14
C ALA A 7 -1.30 14.62 0.60
N VAL A 8 -2.34 15.47 0.64
CA VAL A 8 -2.26 16.86 0.20
C VAL A 8 -1.25 17.66 1.04
N SER A 9 -1.27 17.46 2.37
CA SER A 9 -0.34 18.14 3.28
C SER A 9 1.10 17.72 3.03
N LEU A 10 1.34 16.43 2.82
CA LEU A 10 2.66 15.88 2.53
C LEU A 10 3.22 16.43 1.22
N ILE A 11 2.45 16.41 0.13
CA ILE A 11 2.86 16.95 -1.17
C ILE A 11 3.28 18.40 -1.04
N ARG A 12 2.49 19.20 -0.33
CA ARG A 12 2.78 20.64 -0.09
C ARG A 12 4.03 20.85 0.76
N CYS A 13 4.22 20.06 1.82
CA CYS A 13 5.42 20.15 2.66
C CYS A 13 6.69 19.79 1.90
N LEU A 14 6.59 18.84 0.96
CA LEU A 14 7.71 18.43 0.09
C LEU A 14 7.97 19.41 -1.06
N GLY A 15 7.11 20.43 -1.26
CA GLY A 15 7.24 21.39 -2.36
C GLY A 15 7.01 20.78 -3.74
N ALA A 16 6.30 19.65 -3.81
CA ALA A 16 5.94 19.02 -5.07
C ALA A 16 4.67 19.66 -5.66
N ASP A 17 4.54 19.60 -6.98
CA ASP A 17 3.35 20.04 -7.69
C ASP A 17 2.18 19.10 -7.38
N PHE A 18 1.00 19.68 -7.19
CA PHE A 18 -0.21 18.95 -6.85
C PHE A 18 -1.25 19.11 -7.96
N THR A 19 -1.69 17.97 -8.51
CA THR A 19 -2.80 17.92 -9.46
C THR A 19 -3.85 16.93 -8.92
N GLU A 20 -5.11 17.37 -8.83
CA GLU A 20 -6.23 16.55 -8.43
C GLU A 20 -7.12 16.26 -9.65
N VAL A 21 -7.47 14.98 -9.84
CA VAL A 21 -8.34 14.53 -10.93
C VAL A 21 -9.49 13.73 -10.34
N ASP A 22 -10.74 14.19 -10.56
CA ASP A 22 -11.92 13.42 -10.19
C ASP A 22 -12.22 12.34 -11.24
N ILE A 23 -12.15 11.08 -10.83
CA ILE A 23 -12.35 9.91 -11.69
C ILE A 23 -13.80 9.40 -11.69
N LYS A 24 -14.70 9.96 -10.88
CA LYS A 24 -16.04 9.40 -10.67
C LYS A 24 -16.84 9.25 -11.95
N GLU A 25 -16.83 10.27 -12.80
CA GLU A 25 -17.59 10.23 -14.05
C GLU A 25 -17.05 9.16 -15.02
N ALA A 26 -15.72 9.08 -15.17
CA ALA A 26 -15.07 8.09 -16.02
C ALA A 26 -15.36 6.66 -15.54
N VAL A 27 -15.24 6.40 -14.24
CA VAL A 27 -15.54 5.10 -13.63
C VAL A 27 -17.02 4.75 -13.80
N ASN A 28 -17.96 5.70 -13.63
CA ASN A 28 -19.38 5.46 -13.81
C ASN A 28 -19.73 5.13 -15.28
N VAL A 29 -19.08 5.79 -16.24
CA VAL A 29 -19.23 5.46 -17.66
C VAL A 29 -18.73 4.04 -17.91
N HIS A 30 -17.53 3.70 -17.42
CA HIS A 30 -16.97 2.36 -17.56
C HIS A 30 -17.89 1.28 -16.96
N PHE A 31 -18.39 1.48 -15.74
CA PHE A 31 -19.30 0.52 -15.09
C PHE A 31 -20.59 0.31 -15.90
N ARG A 32 -21.17 1.40 -16.41
CA ARG A 32 -22.33 1.30 -17.29
C ARG A 32 -22.04 0.49 -18.55
N ASP A 33 -20.89 0.70 -19.19
CA ASP A 33 -20.53 0.05 -20.44
C ASP A 33 -20.27 -1.46 -20.27
N ILE A 34 -19.79 -1.89 -19.09
CA ILE A 34 -19.59 -3.32 -18.76
C ILE A 34 -20.79 -3.96 -18.03
N GLY A 35 -21.84 -3.18 -17.72
CA GLY A 35 -23.01 -3.68 -16.98
C GLY A 35 -22.76 -3.95 -15.49
N GLN A 36 -21.73 -3.32 -14.89
CA GLN A 36 -21.48 -3.39 -13.44
C GLN A 36 -22.47 -2.50 -12.69
N ASP A 37 -23.11 -3.06 -11.66
CA ASP A 37 -23.94 -2.29 -10.73
C ASP A 37 -22.99 -1.55 -9.73
N PRO A 38 -23.01 -0.20 -9.70
CA PRO A 38 -22.19 0.57 -8.77
C PRO A 38 -22.47 0.30 -7.28
N ALA A 39 -23.63 -0.27 -6.96
CA ALA A 39 -23.97 -0.65 -5.59
C ALA A 39 -23.31 -1.97 -5.14
N VAL A 40 -22.78 -2.75 -6.09
CA VAL A 40 -22.07 -4.00 -5.81
C VAL A 40 -20.57 -3.73 -5.70
N HIS A 41 -20.06 -3.68 -4.46
CA HIS A 41 -18.66 -3.39 -4.15
C HIS A 41 -17.81 -4.66 -4.14
N ASP A 42 -17.70 -5.28 -5.31
CA ASP A 42 -16.90 -6.48 -5.55
C ASP A 42 -15.52 -6.16 -6.13
N VAL A 43 -14.75 -7.19 -6.47
CA VAL A 43 -13.44 -7.05 -7.09
C VAL A 43 -13.47 -6.27 -8.41
N THR A 44 -14.58 -6.26 -9.15
CA THR A 44 -14.75 -5.47 -10.38
C THR A 44 -14.83 -3.98 -10.05
N TYR A 45 -15.57 -3.65 -9.00
CA TYR A 45 -15.70 -2.28 -8.49
C TYR A 45 -14.34 -1.72 -8.06
N GLU A 46 -13.56 -2.46 -7.28
CA GLU A 46 -12.22 -2.04 -6.85
C GLU A 46 -11.25 -1.93 -8.03
N ASN A 47 -11.16 -2.99 -8.84
CA ASN A 47 -10.24 -3.03 -9.98
C ASN A 47 -10.55 -1.98 -11.04
N GLY A 48 -11.82 -1.66 -11.29
CA GLY A 48 -12.23 -0.61 -12.23
C GLY A 48 -11.67 0.75 -11.82
N GLN A 49 -11.80 1.12 -10.57
CA GLN A 49 -11.28 2.38 -10.04
C GLN A 49 -9.76 2.44 -10.05
N ALA A 50 -9.08 1.35 -9.63
CA ALA A 50 -7.61 1.30 -9.62
C ALA A 50 -7.02 1.42 -11.03
N ARG A 51 -7.65 0.79 -12.03
CA ARG A 51 -7.19 0.89 -13.44
C ARG A 51 -7.41 2.27 -14.03
N GLU A 52 -8.51 2.92 -13.71
CA GLU A 52 -8.76 4.31 -14.13
C GLU A 52 -7.67 5.25 -13.57
N ARG A 53 -7.33 5.11 -12.29
CA ARG A 53 -6.21 5.86 -11.67
C ARG A 53 -4.90 5.61 -12.41
N THR A 54 -4.61 4.35 -12.73
CA THR A 54 -3.38 3.97 -13.45
C THR A 54 -3.34 4.58 -14.86
N GLN A 55 -4.44 4.52 -15.60
CA GLN A 55 -4.54 5.11 -16.95
C GLN A 55 -4.21 6.60 -16.90
N ILE A 56 -4.85 7.36 -16.01
CA ILE A 56 -4.60 8.80 -15.88
C ILE A 56 -3.15 9.10 -15.52
N LEU A 57 -2.55 8.35 -14.58
CA LEU A 57 -1.14 8.56 -14.21
C LEU A 57 -0.20 8.32 -15.40
N MET A 58 -0.41 7.26 -16.17
CA MET A 58 0.38 6.93 -17.35
C MET A 58 0.23 7.99 -18.45
N ASP A 59 -0.99 8.47 -18.68
CA ASP A 59 -1.26 9.48 -19.71
C ASP A 59 -0.69 10.86 -19.30
N ILE A 60 -0.78 11.24 -18.02
CA ILE A 60 -0.11 12.45 -17.52
C ILE A 60 1.40 12.33 -17.69
N ALA A 61 2.00 11.20 -17.33
CA ALA A 61 3.44 10.98 -17.50
C ALA A 61 3.86 11.11 -18.97
N ASN A 62 3.08 10.57 -19.91
CA ASN A 62 3.33 10.70 -21.33
C ASN A 62 3.22 12.18 -21.79
N LYS A 63 2.18 12.88 -21.34
CA LYS A 63 1.94 14.28 -21.69
C LYS A 63 3.06 15.20 -21.20
N GLU A 64 3.52 14.99 -19.97
CA GLU A 64 4.55 15.82 -19.34
C GLU A 64 6.00 15.35 -19.66
N GLY A 65 6.17 14.25 -20.39
CA GLY A 65 7.49 13.68 -20.69
C GLY A 65 8.19 13.10 -19.45
N GLY A 66 7.40 12.61 -18.49
CA GLY A 66 7.86 12.05 -17.23
C GLY A 66 7.69 10.53 -17.13
N MET A 67 7.77 10.01 -15.91
CA MET A 67 7.50 8.61 -15.62
C MET A 67 6.68 8.45 -14.34
N VAL A 68 5.89 7.38 -14.26
CA VAL A 68 5.17 7.01 -13.05
C VAL A 68 6.09 6.25 -12.12
N ILE A 69 6.27 6.80 -10.91
CA ILE A 69 7.00 6.13 -9.81
C ILE A 69 5.98 5.33 -9.00
N GLY A 70 6.19 4.03 -8.93
CA GLY A 70 5.36 3.12 -8.14
C GLY A 70 5.73 3.14 -6.68
N THR A 71 4.71 3.03 -5.83
CA THR A 71 4.84 3.06 -4.37
C THR A 71 4.77 1.68 -3.72
N GLY A 72 4.39 0.62 -4.47
CA GLY A 72 4.35 -0.75 -3.99
C GLY A 72 5.69 -1.23 -3.44
N ASP A 73 5.64 -1.96 -2.34
CA ASP A 73 6.83 -2.48 -1.66
C ASP A 73 7.04 -3.99 -1.85
N LEU A 74 8.17 -4.51 -1.36
CA LEU A 74 8.51 -5.93 -1.47
C LEU A 74 7.45 -6.84 -0.82
N SER A 75 6.88 -6.44 0.30
CA SER A 75 5.95 -7.27 1.06
C SER A 75 4.63 -7.42 0.31
N GLU A 76 4.10 -6.33 -0.27
CA GLU A 76 2.92 -6.35 -1.13
C GLU A 76 3.13 -7.21 -2.38
N LEU A 77 4.28 -7.05 -3.05
CA LEU A 77 4.63 -7.85 -4.22
C LEU A 77 4.75 -9.35 -3.89
N ALA A 78 5.37 -9.68 -2.76
CA ALA A 78 5.55 -11.07 -2.33
C ALA A 78 4.25 -11.75 -1.93
N LEU A 79 3.32 -11.00 -1.32
CA LEU A 79 2.00 -11.51 -0.95
C LEU A 79 1.00 -11.51 -2.11
N GLY A 80 1.32 -10.83 -3.23
CA GLY A 80 0.36 -10.56 -4.30
C GLY A 80 -0.79 -9.66 -3.84
N TRP A 81 -0.56 -8.87 -2.78
CA TRP A 81 -1.55 -7.97 -2.20
C TRP A 81 -1.55 -6.63 -2.93
N ALA A 82 -2.14 -6.63 -4.10
CA ALA A 82 -2.29 -5.46 -4.96
C ALA A 82 -3.50 -5.63 -5.86
N THR A 83 -4.14 -4.53 -6.22
CA THR A 83 -5.25 -4.54 -7.18
C THR A 83 -4.70 -4.84 -8.58
N TYR A 84 -5.15 -5.93 -9.20
CA TYR A 84 -4.57 -6.43 -10.46
C TYR A 84 -4.63 -5.40 -11.59
N ASN A 85 -3.47 -5.10 -12.16
CA ASN A 85 -3.25 -4.06 -13.18
C ASN A 85 -3.70 -2.66 -12.75
N GLY A 86 -3.67 -2.40 -11.45
CA GLY A 86 -3.98 -1.10 -10.85
C GLY A 86 -2.75 -0.52 -10.15
N ASP A 87 -2.81 -0.42 -8.84
CA ASP A 87 -1.84 0.25 -7.97
C ASP A 87 -0.39 -0.25 -8.06
N HIS A 88 -0.15 -1.51 -8.45
CA HIS A 88 1.21 -2.03 -8.71
C HIS A 88 1.79 -1.66 -10.09
N MET A 89 0.97 -1.08 -10.96
CA MET A 89 1.41 -0.67 -12.29
C MET A 89 2.18 0.64 -12.23
N SER A 90 3.44 0.61 -12.65
CA SER A 90 4.31 1.79 -12.70
C SER A 90 5.43 1.60 -13.73
N MET A 91 6.06 2.70 -14.12
CA MET A 91 7.23 2.66 -14.99
C MET A 91 8.51 2.35 -14.20
N TYR A 92 8.56 2.70 -12.91
CA TYR A 92 9.66 2.41 -12.02
C TYR A 92 9.17 2.16 -10.60
N ALA A 93 9.43 0.96 -10.09
CA ALA A 93 9.02 0.52 -8.74
C ALA A 93 10.16 0.75 -7.74
N VAL A 94 10.23 1.95 -7.17
CA VAL A 94 11.34 2.38 -6.29
C VAL A 94 11.49 1.52 -5.03
N ASN A 95 10.39 1.02 -4.48
CA ASN A 95 10.38 0.23 -3.25
C ASN A 95 10.29 -1.29 -3.48
N ALA A 96 10.45 -1.78 -4.72
CA ALA A 96 10.27 -3.20 -5.05
C ALA A 96 11.16 -4.17 -4.25
N SER A 97 12.28 -3.70 -3.71
CA SER A 97 13.19 -4.50 -2.87
C SER A 97 13.18 -4.11 -1.39
N VAL A 98 12.30 -3.20 -0.99
CA VAL A 98 12.22 -2.66 0.37
C VAL A 98 10.97 -3.22 1.05
N PRO A 99 11.09 -4.00 2.14
CA PRO A 99 9.94 -4.54 2.84
C PRO A 99 9.15 -3.43 3.58
N LYS A 100 7.87 -3.63 3.80
CA LYS A 100 6.96 -2.65 4.40
C LYS A 100 7.42 -2.14 5.76
N THR A 101 7.94 -3.03 6.61
CA THR A 101 8.46 -2.64 7.93
C THR A 101 9.67 -1.71 7.82
N LEU A 102 10.55 -1.93 6.82
CA LEU A 102 11.67 -1.02 6.56
C LEU A 102 11.20 0.31 5.97
N VAL A 103 10.21 0.33 5.09
CA VAL A 103 9.59 1.58 4.61
C VAL A 103 9.09 2.40 5.80
N ARG A 104 8.32 1.77 6.71
CA ARG A 104 7.83 2.44 7.93
C ARG A 104 8.96 2.98 8.80
N HIS A 105 10.04 2.21 8.96
CA HIS A 105 11.21 2.64 9.72
C HIS A 105 11.90 3.86 9.06
N LEU A 106 12.08 3.84 7.75
CA LEU A 106 12.68 4.95 7.01
C LEU A 106 11.83 6.23 7.09
N VAL A 107 10.51 6.10 6.98
CA VAL A 107 9.59 7.23 7.15
C VAL A 107 9.67 7.80 8.58
N ARG A 108 9.71 6.95 9.62
CA ARG A 108 9.90 7.37 11.01
C ARG A 108 11.22 8.10 11.19
N TYR A 109 12.31 7.51 10.70
CA TYR A 109 13.63 8.14 10.78
C TYR A 109 13.63 9.53 10.12
N TYR A 110 13.00 9.66 8.94
CA TYR A 110 12.91 10.94 8.27
C TYR A 110 12.03 11.94 9.02
N ALA A 111 10.90 11.51 9.58
CA ALA A 111 10.05 12.35 10.42
C ALA A 111 10.81 12.93 11.61
N ASP A 112 11.67 12.12 12.25
CA ASP A 112 12.44 12.52 13.43
C ASP A 112 13.66 13.41 13.08
N THR A 113 14.12 13.40 11.82
CA THR A 113 15.41 14.06 11.45
C THR A 113 15.29 15.15 10.38
N CYS A 114 14.12 15.33 9.74
CA CYS A 114 13.95 16.29 8.63
C CYS A 114 14.10 17.75 9.03
N GLY A 115 14.02 18.08 10.32
CA GLY A 115 14.15 19.45 10.82
C GLY A 115 12.96 20.38 10.53
N ASP A 116 11.88 19.84 9.96
CA ASP A 116 10.61 20.52 9.72
C ASP A 116 9.51 19.90 10.59
N GLU A 117 9.08 20.63 11.63
CA GLU A 117 8.08 20.13 12.59
C GLU A 117 6.74 19.77 11.92
N LYS A 118 6.33 20.56 10.90
CA LYS A 118 5.06 20.31 10.19
C LYS A 118 5.15 19.03 9.35
N LEU A 119 6.23 18.86 8.61
CA LEU A 119 6.47 17.65 7.82
C LEU A 119 6.58 16.42 8.74
N GLY A 120 7.33 16.52 9.84
CA GLY A 120 7.46 15.46 10.84
C GLY A 120 6.12 15.03 11.43
N ALA A 121 5.23 16.00 11.74
CA ALA A 121 3.90 15.73 12.25
C ALA A 121 3.03 15.00 11.21
N VAL A 122 3.04 15.43 9.95
CA VAL A 122 2.30 14.78 8.86
C VAL A 122 2.78 13.34 8.64
N LEU A 123 4.10 13.12 8.58
CA LEU A 123 4.69 11.78 8.41
C LEU A 123 4.35 10.86 9.58
N THR A 124 4.33 11.38 10.80
CA THR A 124 3.91 10.63 11.99
C THR A 124 2.44 10.24 11.91
N ASP A 125 1.56 11.15 11.49
CA ASP A 125 0.13 10.87 11.32
C ASP A 125 -0.13 9.82 10.23
N VAL A 126 0.65 9.84 9.13
CA VAL A 126 0.63 8.79 8.09
C VAL A 126 1.00 7.43 8.68
N LEU A 127 2.07 7.35 9.50
CA LEU A 127 2.50 6.11 10.15
C LEU A 127 1.48 5.55 11.15
N ASP A 128 0.75 6.43 11.81
CA ASP A 128 -0.29 6.08 12.79
C ASP A 128 -1.64 5.77 12.12
N THR A 129 -1.75 5.96 10.81
CA THR A 129 -2.94 5.57 10.03
C THR A 129 -2.88 4.07 9.73
N PRO A 130 -3.89 3.28 10.13
CA PRO A 130 -3.92 1.86 9.81
C PRO A 130 -3.92 1.61 8.30
N VAL A 131 -3.17 0.60 7.85
CA VAL A 131 -3.20 0.16 6.47
C VAL A 131 -4.54 -0.51 6.19
N SER A 132 -5.30 0.02 5.24
CA SER A 132 -6.64 -0.45 4.88
C SER A 132 -6.86 -0.40 3.37
N PRO A 133 -7.78 -1.23 2.81
CA PRO A 133 -8.21 -1.07 1.44
C PRO A 133 -8.87 0.30 1.22
N GLU A 134 -8.31 1.12 0.33
CA GLU A 134 -8.77 2.51 0.11
C GLU A 134 -9.94 2.62 -0.87
N LEU A 135 -10.22 1.57 -1.65
CA LEU A 135 -11.18 1.61 -2.76
C LEU A 135 -12.61 1.23 -2.35
N LEU A 136 -12.78 0.71 -1.14
CA LEU A 136 -14.10 0.41 -0.58
C LEU A 136 -14.63 1.62 0.20
N PRO A 137 -15.92 1.94 0.07
CA PRO A 137 -16.52 2.97 0.90
C PRO A 137 -16.39 2.61 2.39
N PRO A 138 -16.09 3.60 3.27
CA PRO A 138 -16.07 3.34 4.71
C PRO A 138 -17.48 2.97 5.20
N GLU A 139 -17.61 1.87 5.93
CA GLU A 139 -18.84 1.53 6.63
C GLU A 139 -18.95 2.38 7.91
N ASP A 140 -20.03 3.16 8.04
CA ASP A 140 -20.28 4.07 9.17
C ASP A 140 -19.13 5.02 9.52
N GLY A 141 -18.33 5.45 8.52
CA GLY A 141 -17.20 6.35 8.71
C GLY A 141 -16.00 5.71 9.41
N LYS A 142 -15.99 4.39 9.56
CA LYS A 142 -14.87 3.62 10.11
C LYS A 142 -14.20 2.80 9.01
N ILE A 143 -12.89 2.60 9.16
CA ILE A 143 -12.11 1.68 8.32
C ILE A 143 -12.73 0.29 8.48
N SER A 144 -13.35 -0.22 7.41
CA SER A 144 -14.11 -1.48 7.45
C SER A 144 -13.21 -2.70 7.63
N GLN A 145 -11.93 -2.62 7.21
CA GLN A 145 -11.00 -3.74 7.24
C GLN A 145 -9.55 -3.27 7.39
N LYS A 146 -8.78 -3.91 8.28
CA LYS A 146 -7.33 -3.74 8.32
C LYS A 146 -6.68 -4.81 7.45
N THR A 147 -5.74 -4.42 6.62
CA THR A 147 -5.02 -5.36 5.75
C THR A 147 -4.37 -6.49 6.55
N GLU A 148 -3.76 -6.19 7.69
CA GLU A 148 -3.10 -7.19 8.53
C GLU A 148 -4.06 -8.21 9.18
N ASP A 149 -5.35 -7.89 9.31
CA ASP A 149 -6.35 -8.85 9.77
C ASP A 149 -6.60 -9.96 8.72
N LEU A 150 -6.32 -9.67 7.46
CA LEU A 150 -6.49 -10.60 6.33
C LEU A 150 -5.22 -11.36 6.00
N VAL A 151 -4.09 -10.65 5.88
CA VAL A 151 -2.82 -11.23 5.43
C VAL A 151 -1.89 -11.60 6.58
N GLY A 152 -2.17 -11.14 7.80
CA GLY A 152 -1.29 -11.28 8.95
C GLY A 152 -0.30 -10.12 9.11
N PRO A 153 0.44 -10.09 10.24
CA PRO A 153 1.37 -9.01 10.58
C PRO A 153 2.53 -8.89 9.57
N TYR A 154 2.80 -7.69 9.09
CA TYR A 154 3.91 -7.44 8.17
C TYR A 154 5.28 -7.74 8.78
N GLU A 155 5.47 -7.57 10.08
CA GLU A 155 6.71 -7.96 10.77
C GLU A 155 7.04 -9.44 10.57
N LEU A 156 6.02 -10.29 10.57
CA LEU A 156 6.19 -11.72 10.36
C LEU A 156 6.53 -12.02 8.90
N HIS A 157 5.82 -11.42 7.94
CA HIS A 157 6.09 -11.58 6.52
C HIS A 157 7.49 -11.11 6.15
N ASP A 158 7.90 -9.93 6.60
CA ASP A 158 9.19 -9.34 6.29
C ASP A 158 10.34 -10.14 6.93
N PHE A 159 10.12 -10.69 8.12
CA PHE A 159 11.06 -11.62 8.75
C PHE A 159 11.28 -12.86 7.87
N TYR A 160 10.20 -13.47 7.35
CA TYR A 160 10.30 -14.61 6.45
C TYR A 160 10.97 -14.22 5.13
N LEU A 161 10.57 -13.14 4.51
CA LEU A 161 11.14 -12.66 3.24
C LEU A 161 12.65 -12.43 3.37
N TYR A 162 13.09 -11.75 4.43
CA TYR A 162 14.51 -11.51 4.65
C TYR A 162 15.29 -12.82 4.74
N HIS A 163 14.86 -13.75 5.60
CA HIS A 163 15.60 -15.00 5.82
C HIS A 163 15.56 -15.95 4.62
N MET A 164 14.47 -15.97 3.87
CA MET A 164 14.36 -16.81 2.69
C MET A 164 15.09 -16.22 1.48
N LEU A 165 14.88 -14.93 1.19
CA LEU A 165 15.43 -14.30 -0.01
C LEU A 165 16.90 -13.91 0.15
N ARG A 166 17.29 -13.38 1.30
CA ARG A 166 18.68 -12.93 1.53
C ARG A 166 19.60 -14.04 2.03
N LEU A 167 19.10 -14.94 2.87
CA LEU A 167 19.91 -15.97 3.50
C LEU A 167 19.63 -17.37 2.96
N SER A 168 18.68 -17.52 2.05
CA SER A 168 18.28 -18.80 1.43
C SER A 168 17.95 -19.87 2.46
N TYR A 169 17.37 -19.51 3.60
CA TYR A 169 17.00 -20.47 4.63
C TYR A 169 15.72 -21.20 4.25
N ALA A 170 15.70 -22.51 4.52
CA ALA A 170 14.52 -23.33 4.34
C ALA A 170 13.37 -22.88 5.27
N PRO A 171 12.10 -22.94 4.84
CA PRO A 171 10.94 -22.47 5.61
C PRO A 171 10.89 -23.01 7.04
N ALA A 172 11.17 -24.30 7.24
CA ALA A 172 11.18 -24.92 8.57
C ALA A 172 12.25 -24.32 9.51
N LYS A 173 13.40 -23.85 8.97
CA LYS A 173 14.42 -23.14 9.75
C LYS A 173 13.94 -21.74 10.11
N VAL A 174 13.37 -21.01 9.15
CA VAL A 174 12.88 -19.66 9.37
C VAL A 174 11.75 -19.64 10.40
N TYR A 175 10.83 -20.62 10.32
CA TYR A 175 9.77 -20.76 11.32
C TYR A 175 10.31 -20.93 12.74
N ARG A 176 11.34 -21.78 12.93
CA ARG A 176 11.96 -21.95 14.26
C ARG A 176 12.64 -20.66 14.76
N LEU A 177 13.30 -19.90 13.86
CA LEU A 177 13.91 -18.62 14.20
C LEU A 177 12.84 -17.58 14.55
N ALA A 178 11.75 -17.52 13.80
CA ALA A 178 10.63 -16.61 14.06
C ALA A 178 10.02 -16.86 15.46
N LYS A 179 9.86 -18.12 15.85
CA LYS A 179 9.37 -18.48 17.21
C LYS A 179 10.27 -17.99 18.35
N GLN A 180 11.55 -17.78 18.08
CA GLN A 180 12.49 -17.26 19.08
C GLN A 180 12.56 -15.72 19.05
N ALA A 181 12.50 -15.13 17.85
CA ALA A 181 12.67 -13.69 17.66
C ALA A 181 11.39 -12.89 17.93
N LEU A 182 10.26 -13.45 17.48
CA LEU A 182 8.94 -12.83 17.62
C LEU A 182 8.21 -13.55 18.75
N SER A 183 7.76 -12.82 19.76
CA SER A 183 7.10 -13.38 20.94
C SER A 183 6.05 -14.42 20.54
N LEU A 184 6.13 -15.60 21.13
CA LEU A 184 5.44 -16.85 20.80
C LEU A 184 3.89 -16.76 20.69
N ILE A 185 3.31 -15.67 21.14
CA ILE A 185 1.84 -15.50 21.25
C ILE A 185 1.15 -15.40 19.89
N HIS A 186 1.89 -15.05 18.81
CA HIS A 186 1.31 -14.80 17.48
C HIS A 186 1.61 -15.87 16.43
N ILE A 187 2.38 -16.92 16.79
CA ILE A 187 2.77 -17.97 15.83
C ILE A 187 2.23 -19.32 16.31
N SER A 188 0.92 -19.45 16.40
CA SER A 188 0.32 -20.70 16.92
C SER A 188 0.17 -21.80 15.87
N GLU A 189 0.11 -21.52 14.56
CA GLU A 189 -0.07 -22.55 13.52
C GLU A 189 0.66 -22.23 12.20
N PRO A 190 1.57 -23.11 11.73
CA PRO A 190 2.26 -22.93 10.46
C PRO A 190 1.40 -23.18 9.21
N THR A 191 0.21 -23.72 9.37
CA THR A 191 -0.69 -24.11 8.28
C THR A 191 -1.41 -22.95 7.59
N ARG A 192 -1.36 -21.73 8.16
CA ARG A 192 -1.97 -20.52 7.54
C ARG A 192 -1.02 -19.75 6.63
N LEU A 193 0.22 -20.18 6.47
CA LEU A 193 1.27 -19.52 5.68
C LEU A 193 1.73 -20.35 4.45
N LEU A 194 0.96 -21.36 4.06
CA LEU A 194 1.22 -22.15 2.85
C LEU A 194 0.05 -22.03 1.88
#